data_e0ba41d155efb2f29d7c53430f14ab1a
#
_entry.id   e0ba41d155efb2f29d7c53430f14ab1a
#
_cell.length_a   1.000
_cell.length_b   1.000
_cell.length_c   1.000
_cell.angle_alpha   90.00
_cell.angle_beta   90.00
_cell.angle_gamma   90.00
#
_symmetry.space_group_name_H-M   'P 1'
#
loop_
_entity.id
_entity.type
_entity.pdbx_description
1 polymer ?
#
loop_
_entity_poly.entity_id
_entity_poly.type
_entity_poly.pdbx_seq_one_letter_code
_entity_poly.pdbx_strand_id
1 'polypeptide(L)' 'MKIEHVKRNLGKQVRYKNSRNEIDTNYLFTGCTLRRGEKGLFYQAELQDLNSNNSILICKLEDIEAINTTE' A
#
# COMPACT_ATOMS: atom_id res chain seq x y z
N MET A 1 -7.18 -1.34 0.70
CA MET A 1 -7.54 -0.04 1.36
C MET A 1 -8.44 0.76 0.45
N LYS A 2 -9.45 1.38 1.01
CA LYS A 2 -10.32 2.24 0.21
C LYS A 2 -9.67 3.59 0.01
N ILE A 3 -9.98 4.22 -1.12
CA ILE A 3 -9.36 5.49 -1.46
C ILE A 3 -9.62 6.57 -0.41
N GLU A 4 -10.76 6.52 0.24
CA GLU A 4 -11.09 7.54 1.22
C GLU A 4 -10.24 7.44 2.47
N HIS A 5 -9.49 6.35 2.65
CA HIS A 5 -8.61 6.19 3.80
C HIS A 5 -7.16 6.52 3.49
N VAL A 6 -6.85 6.86 2.22
CA VAL A 6 -5.47 7.08 1.81
C VAL A 6 -4.84 8.26 2.54
N LYS A 7 -5.56 9.37 2.57
CA LYS A 7 -5.01 10.57 3.17
C LYS A 7 -4.52 10.37 4.58
N ARG A 8 -5.27 9.64 5.39
CA ARG A 8 -4.87 9.50 6.78
C ARG A 8 -3.80 8.43 6.97
N ASN A 9 -3.51 7.65 5.93
CA ASN A 9 -2.49 6.60 6.03
C ASN A 9 -1.22 6.90 5.28
N LEU A 10 -1.17 7.95 4.47
CA LEU A 10 0.07 8.32 3.81
C LEU A 10 1.10 8.71 4.86
N GLY A 11 2.30 8.18 4.69
CA GLY A 11 3.37 8.42 5.65
C GLY A 11 3.36 7.47 6.83
N LYS A 12 2.42 6.56 6.86
CA LYS A 12 2.33 5.58 7.95
C LYS A 12 2.62 4.20 7.42
N GLN A 13 2.84 3.27 8.34
CA GLN A 13 3.06 1.90 7.94
C GLN A 13 1.74 1.24 7.58
N VAL A 14 1.78 0.40 6.56
CA VAL A 14 0.62 -0.37 6.14
C VAL A 14 1.07 -1.80 5.91
N ARG A 15 0.12 -2.71 5.86
CA ARG A 15 0.40 -4.13 5.63
C ARG A 15 0.08 -4.49 4.19
N TYR A 16 1.01 -5.19 3.54
CA TYR A 16 0.80 -5.69 2.20
C TYR A 16 0.18 -7.08 2.31
N LYS A 17 -1.03 -7.23 1.80
CA LYS A 17 -1.81 -8.45 1.98
C LYS A 17 -1.58 -9.52 0.94
N ASN A 18 -1.03 -9.15 -0.20
CA ASN A 18 -0.95 -10.10 -1.31
C ASN A 18 0.38 -10.81 -1.32
N SER A 19 0.75 -11.38 -0.21
CA SER A 19 2.01 -12.09 -0.12
C SER A 19 1.76 -13.57 -0.28
N ARG A 20 2.42 -14.17 -1.26
CA ARG A 20 2.24 -15.61 -1.49
C ARG A 20 2.92 -16.44 -0.42
N ASN A 21 3.79 -15.85 0.33
CA ASN A 21 4.53 -16.57 1.34
C ASN A 21 3.87 -16.52 2.69
N GLU A 22 2.70 -15.95 2.74
CA GLU A 22 1.95 -15.86 3.99
C GLU A 22 2.67 -15.12 5.09
N ILE A 23 3.66 -14.35 4.73
CA ILE A 23 4.36 -13.52 5.68
C ILE A 23 3.86 -12.12 5.51
N ASP A 24 3.19 -11.62 6.52
CA ASP A 24 2.70 -10.25 6.47
C ASP A 24 3.89 -9.33 6.52
N THR A 25 3.98 -8.47 5.57
CA THR A 25 5.08 -7.52 5.51
C THR A 25 4.54 -6.12 5.61
N ASN A 26 5.14 -5.34 6.47
CA ASN A 26 4.74 -3.95 6.64
C ASN A 26 5.65 -3.06 5.85
N TYR A 27 5.06 -2.03 5.26
CA TYR A 27 5.79 -1.08 4.43
C TYR A 27 5.36 0.32 4.80
N LEU A 28 6.16 1.30 4.42
CA LEU A 28 5.78 2.70 4.57
C LEU A 28 4.97 3.10 3.34
N PHE A 29 3.79 3.64 3.55
CA PHE A 29 2.90 4.02 2.45
C PHE A 29 3.30 5.42 1.98
N THR A 30 3.92 5.50 0.82
CA THR A 30 4.52 6.76 0.37
C THR A 30 3.76 7.45 -0.74
N GLY A 31 2.87 6.77 -1.41
CA GLY A 31 2.15 7.44 -2.49
C GLY A 31 1.00 6.62 -3.03
N CYS A 32 0.11 7.31 -3.73
CA CYS A 32 -1.03 6.66 -4.35
C CYS A 32 -1.29 7.38 -5.67
N THR A 33 -1.47 6.61 -6.73
CA THR A 33 -1.62 7.15 -8.07
C THR A 33 -2.82 6.51 -8.75
N LEU A 34 -3.57 7.31 -9.50
CA LEU A 34 -4.67 6.77 -10.28
C LEU A 34 -4.10 6.38 -11.64
N ARG A 35 -4.31 5.14 -12.03
CA ARG A 35 -3.78 4.61 -13.27
C ARG A 35 -4.89 4.03 -14.12
N ARG A 36 -4.63 3.95 -15.42
CA ARG A 36 -5.57 3.32 -16.35
C ARG A 36 -5.04 1.94 -16.73
N GLY A 37 -5.84 0.92 -16.49
CA GLY A 37 -5.50 -0.43 -16.92
C GLY A 37 -6.45 -0.89 -18.01
N GLU A 38 -6.36 -2.16 -18.38
CA GLU A 38 -7.20 -2.69 -19.43
C GLU A 38 -8.68 -2.72 -19.05
N LYS A 39 -8.95 -2.85 -17.78
CA LYS A 39 -10.32 -2.94 -17.30
C LYS A 39 -10.88 -1.63 -16.78
N GLY A 40 -10.14 -0.56 -16.94
CA GLY A 40 -10.58 0.74 -16.45
C GLY A 40 -9.58 1.35 -15.51
N LEU A 41 -10.04 2.27 -14.69
CA LEU A 41 -9.16 2.98 -13.78
C LEU A 41 -8.98 2.22 -12.49
N PHE A 42 -7.81 2.33 -11.92
CA PHE A 42 -7.56 1.72 -10.61
C PHE A 42 -6.53 2.56 -9.87
N TYR A 43 -6.48 2.39 -8.54
CA TYR A 43 -5.50 3.10 -7.73
C TYR A 43 -4.33 2.20 -7.46
N GLN A 44 -3.14 2.77 -7.56
CA GLN A 44 -1.89 2.07 -7.36
C GLN A 44 -1.19 2.65 -6.15
N ALA A 45 -0.72 1.80 -5.27
CA ALA A 45 -0.04 2.22 -4.06
C ALA A 45 1.45 2.08 -4.23
N GLU A 46 2.19 3.02 -3.68
CA GLU A 46 3.64 2.99 -3.68
C GLU A 46 4.07 2.77 -2.24
N LEU A 47 4.82 1.73 -2.02
CA LEU A 47 5.25 1.35 -0.68
C LEU A 47 6.77 1.31 -0.63
N GLN A 48 7.32 1.73 0.49
CA GLN A 48 8.76 1.69 0.68
C GLN A 48 9.11 0.65 1.72
N ASP A 49 10.12 -0.17 1.41
CA ASP A 49 10.58 -1.19 2.32
C ASP A 49 11.17 -0.50 3.55
N LEU A 50 10.74 -0.94 4.73
CA LEU A 50 11.22 -0.34 5.96
C LEU A 50 12.68 -0.64 6.24
N ASN A 51 13.19 -1.70 5.63
CA ASN A 51 14.58 -2.10 5.85
C ASN A 51 15.54 -1.63 4.77
N SER A 52 15.02 -0.99 3.73
CA SER A 52 15.88 -0.54 2.64
C SER A 52 15.26 0.68 2.01
N ASN A 53 15.96 1.80 2.11
CA ASN A 53 15.43 3.05 1.59
C ASN A 53 15.37 3.09 0.08
N ASN A 54 16.00 2.12 -0.58
CA ASN A 54 16.03 2.11 -2.02
C ASN A 54 15.06 1.13 -2.65
N SER A 55 14.32 0.39 -1.83
CA SER A 55 13.42 -0.60 -2.36
C SER A 55 11.98 -0.10 -2.29
N ILE A 56 11.34 -0.07 -3.42
CA ILE A 56 9.96 0.40 -3.52
C ILE A 56 9.12 -0.70 -4.13
N LEU A 57 7.97 -0.96 -3.56
CA LEU A 57 7.02 -1.92 -4.08
C LEU A 57 5.82 -1.17 -4.61
N ILE A 58 5.41 -1.49 -5.83
CA ILE A 58 4.22 -0.90 -6.42
C ILE A 58 3.15 -1.98 -6.49
N CYS A 59 1.99 -1.70 -5.95
CA CYS A 59 0.92 -2.68 -5.95
C CYS A 59 -0.42 -1.96 -6.07
N LYS A 60 -1.51 -2.71 -6.14
CA LYS A 60 -2.82 -2.10 -6.19
C LYS A 60 -3.20 -1.65 -4.79
N LEU A 61 -3.98 -0.58 -4.73
CA LEU A 61 -4.40 -0.06 -3.43
C LEU A 61 -5.21 -1.11 -2.66
N GLU A 62 -5.96 -1.94 -3.36
CA GLU A 62 -6.76 -2.96 -2.69
C GLU A 62 -5.92 -4.03 -2.02
N ASP A 63 -4.62 -4.08 -2.32
CA ASP A 63 -3.74 -5.10 -1.76
C ASP A 63 -3.09 -4.67 -0.44
N ILE A 64 -3.39 -3.50 0.04
CA ILE A 64 -2.82 -3.06 1.32
C ILE A 64 -3.95 -2.76 2.29
N GLU A 65 -3.61 -2.79 3.57
CA GLU A 65 -4.57 -2.43 4.59
C GLU A 65 -3.87 -1.65 5.68
N ALA A 66 -4.63 -0.79 6.33
CA ALA A 66 -4.08 0.00 7.42
C ALA A 66 -3.76 -0.93 8.58
N ILE A 67 -2.65 -0.65 9.24
CA ILE A 67 -2.36 -1.35 10.45
C ILE A 67 -3.24 -0.74 11.51
N ASN A 68 -4.04 -1.56 12.11
CA ASN A 68 -5.00 -1.06 13.03
C ASN A 68 -4.36 -0.67 14.30
N THR A 69 -4.27 0.60 14.51
CA THR A 69 -3.78 1.05 15.74
C THR A 69 -4.97 1.53 16.42
N THR A 70 -5.60 0.75 17.10
CA THR A 70 -6.74 1.15 17.71
C THR A 70 -6.58 2.33 18.47
N GLU A 71 -7.37 3.14 18.37
CA GLU A 71 -7.24 4.18 19.20
C GLU A 71 -8.43 4.56 19.53
#